data_e27ba6dbfb05a0c80ec5fe0c6b9dde95
#
_entry.id   e27ba6dbfb05a0c80ec5fe0c6b9dde95
#
_cell.length_a   1.000
_cell.length_b   1.000
_cell.length_c   1.000
_cell.angle_alpha   90.00
_cell.angle_beta   90.00
_cell.angle_gamma   90.00
#
_symmetry.space_group_name_H-M   'P 1'
#
loop_
_entity.id
_entity.type
_entity.pdbx_description
1 polymer ?
#
loop_
_entity_poly.entity_id
_entity_poly.type
_entity_poly.pdbx_seq_one_letter_code
_entity_poly.pdbx_strand_id
1 'polypeptide(L)'
;MTKDAYIEFCKNLVGADTDQPFNEDFESTVARHFDTKKWFALVMEYQGKTVVNLKCDPMESDFLRSVFKGVIPAYHMNKVHWNTVFLESDVPDKEIERMTLTSFELTDKKKRMPKKSSKKSPKNPL
;
A
#
# COMPACT_ATOMS: atom_id res chain seq x y z
N MET A 1 -1.78 3.02 -14.93
CA MET A 1 -1.06 4.10 -14.23
C MET A 1 0.44 3.88 -14.38
N THR A 2 1.18 4.93 -14.72
CA THR A 2 2.63 4.80 -14.86
C THR A 2 3.29 4.82 -13.48
N LYS A 3 4.54 4.35 -13.45
CA LYS A 3 5.35 4.37 -12.24
C LYS A 3 5.48 5.79 -11.68
N ASP A 4 5.79 6.76 -12.56
CA ASP A 4 5.99 8.14 -12.12
C ASP A 4 4.71 8.74 -11.58
N ALA A 5 3.59 8.48 -12.23
CA ALA A 5 2.30 8.97 -11.75
C ALA A 5 1.95 8.37 -10.39
N TYR A 6 2.25 7.09 -10.20
CA TYR A 6 1.98 6.44 -8.92
C TYR A 6 2.84 7.03 -7.79
N ILE A 7 4.13 7.22 -8.06
CA ILE A 7 5.04 7.79 -7.06
C ILE A 7 4.58 9.21 -6.70
N GLU A 8 4.17 9.99 -7.71
CA GLU A 8 3.67 11.34 -7.46
C GLU A 8 2.41 11.30 -6.60
N PHE A 9 1.52 10.34 -6.86
CA PHE A 9 0.33 10.16 -6.01
C PHE A 9 0.74 9.94 -4.56
N CYS A 10 1.72 9.07 -4.31
CA CYS A 10 2.18 8.79 -2.95
C CYS A 10 2.78 10.03 -2.30
N LYS A 11 3.58 10.80 -3.05
CA LYS A 11 4.20 12.01 -2.50
C LYS A 11 3.18 13.04 -2.05
N ASN A 12 2.03 13.06 -2.68
CA ASN A 12 1.00 14.05 -2.38
C ASN A 12 0.13 13.66 -1.19
N LEU A 13 0.32 12.47 -0.63
CA LEU A 13 -0.41 12.09 0.58
C LEU A 13 0.20 12.81 1.78
N VAL A 14 -0.66 13.45 2.57
CA VAL A 14 -0.19 14.17 3.75
C VAL A 14 0.45 13.20 4.73
N GLY A 15 1.68 13.48 5.14
CA GLY A 15 2.41 12.61 6.07
C GLY A 15 3.19 11.51 5.41
N ALA A 16 3.26 11.50 4.07
CA ALA A 16 4.00 10.48 3.33
C ALA A 16 5.33 11.03 2.81
N ASP A 17 6.26 10.12 2.59
CA ASP A 17 7.56 10.42 2.03
C ASP A 17 7.98 9.26 1.13
N THR A 18 8.83 9.51 0.15
CA THR A 18 9.34 8.45 -0.73
C THR A 18 10.86 8.44 -0.68
N ASP A 19 11.42 7.25 -0.88
CA ASP A 19 12.87 7.07 -0.79
C ASP A 19 13.29 5.87 -1.63
N GLN A 20 14.55 5.85 -2.02
CA GLN A 20 15.17 4.72 -2.72
C GLN A 20 16.27 4.16 -1.82
N PRO A 21 15.92 3.34 -0.81
CA PRO A 21 16.86 2.94 0.22
C PRO A 21 17.84 1.84 -0.19
N PHE A 22 17.67 1.25 -1.38
CA PHE A 22 18.50 0.11 -1.80
C PHE A 22 19.64 0.61 -2.67
N ASN A 23 20.87 0.51 -2.16
CA ASN A 23 22.05 1.09 -2.81
C ASN A 23 22.28 0.59 -4.23
N GLU A 24 21.89 -0.64 -4.52
CA GLU A 24 22.16 -1.25 -5.81
C GLU A 24 20.92 -1.39 -6.68
N ASP A 25 19.80 -0.88 -6.21
CA ASP A 25 18.55 -0.98 -6.93
C ASP A 25 17.88 0.40 -6.95
N PHE A 26 18.16 1.14 -8.02
CA PHE A 26 17.61 2.48 -8.18
C PHE A 26 16.18 2.48 -8.71
N GLU A 27 15.65 1.30 -9.06
CA GLU A 27 14.31 1.21 -9.63
C GLU A 27 13.25 0.96 -8.58
N SER A 28 13.65 0.53 -7.38
CA SER A 28 12.69 0.31 -6.30
C SER A 28 12.54 1.56 -5.47
N THR A 29 11.30 1.92 -5.19
CA THR A 29 10.98 3.11 -4.40
C THR A 29 10.06 2.71 -3.27
N VAL A 30 10.38 3.16 -2.07
CA VAL A 30 9.56 2.95 -0.88
C VAL A 30 8.74 4.20 -0.61
N ALA A 31 7.45 4.05 -0.38
CA ALA A 31 6.62 5.11 0.16
C ALA A 31 6.33 4.75 1.62
N ARG A 32 6.53 5.72 2.50
CA ARG A 32 6.45 5.45 3.94
C ARG A 32 5.86 6.65 4.67
N HIS A 33 5.44 6.38 5.92
CA HIS A 33 5.00 7.46 6.80
C HIS A 33 6.20 8.29 7.21
N PHE A 34 6.06 9.60 7.12
CA PHE A 34 7.17 10.50 7.42
C PHE A 34 7.62 10.36 8.87
N ASP A 35 6.67 10.27 9.81
CA ASP A 35 6.99 10.27 11.24
C ASP A 35 7.49 8.92 11.76
N THR A 36 6.84 7.82 11.38
CA THR A 36 7.19 6.49 11.89
C THR A 36 8.18 5.75 11.01
N LYS A 37 8.35 6.19 9.76
CA LYS A 37 9.18 5.54 8.74
C LYS A 37 8.63 4.18 8.31
N LYS A 38 7.42 3.81 8.71
CA LYS A 38 6.82 2.54 8.28
C LYS A 38 6.44 2.62 6.82
N TRP A 39 6.73 1.55 6.09
CA TRP A 39 6.43 1.46 4.66
C TRP A 39 4.94 1.19 4.49
N PHE A 40 4.32 1.85 3.50
CA PHE A 40 2.96 1.51 3.10
C PHE A 40 2.90 1.10 1.63
N ALA A 41 3.95 1.31 0.85
CA ALA A 41 4.01 0.89 -0.54
C ALA A 41 5.46 0.63 -0.93
N LEU A 42 5.67 -0.47 -1.66
CA LEU A 42 6.98 -0.77 -2.24
C LEU A 42 6.78 -0.89 -3.75
N VAL A 43 7.28 0.08 -4.48
CA VAL A 43 7.24 0.11 -5.94
C VAL A 43 8.50 -0.58 -6.46
N MET A 44 8.33 -1.59 -7.32
CA MET A 44 9.46 -2.36 -7.80
C MET A 44 9.15 -2.95 -9.18
N GLU A 45 10.17 -3.61 -9.75
CA GLU A 45 10.00 -4.35 -11.00
C GLU A 45 9.78 -5.82 -10.69
N TYR A 46 8.86 -6.43 -11.41
CA TYR A 46 8.58 -7.86 -11.30
C TYR A 46 8.26 -8.39 -12.69
N GLN A 47 9.08 -9.33 -13.16
CA GLN A 47 8.92 -9.92 -14.50
C GLN A 47 8.84 -8.84 -15.59
N GLY A 48 9.68 -7.82 -15.48
CA GLY A 48 9.74 -6.74 -16.46
C GLY A 48 8.62 -5.73 -16.40
N LYS A 49 7.81 -5.77 -15.36
CA LYS A 49 6.68 -4.84 -15.21
C LYS A 49 6.75 -4.13 -13.87
N THR A 50 6.22 -2.91 -13.83
CA THR A 50 6.18 -2.15 -12.59
C THR A 50 5.01 -2.62 -11.75
N VAL A 51 5.30 -2.95 -10.50
CA VAL A 51 4.30 -3.39 -9.53
C VAL A 51 4.46 -2.59 -8.25
N VAL A 52 3.43 -2.63 -7.41
CA VAL A 52 3.49 -2.07 -6.07
C VAL A 52 2.97 -3.09 -5.07
N ASN A 53 3.69 -3.24 -3.97
CA ASN A 53 3.24 -4.08 -2.86
C ASN A 53 2.51 -3.20 -1.86
N LEU A 54 1.28 -3.60 -1.53
CA LEU A 54 0.39 -2.85 -0.65
C LEU A 54 -0.19 -3.74 0.42
N LYS A 55 -0.28 -3.22 1.64
CA LYS A 55 -0.87 -3.96 2.75
C LYS A 55 -2.39 -3.96 2.64
N CYS A 56 -3.00 -5.07 3.00
CA CYS A 56 -4.42 -5.25 2.83
C CYS A 56 -4.96 -6.20 3.90
N ASP A 57 -6.22 -6.00 4.28
CA ASP A 57 -6.92 -6.95 5.14
C ASP A 57 -7.01 -8.30 4.40
N PRO A 58 -6.74 -9.44 5.08
CA PRO A 58 -6.74 -10.74 4.40
C PRO A 58 -8.01 -11.09 3.65
N MET A 59 -9.18 -10.74 4.19
CA MET A 59 -10.43 -11.04 3.50
C MET A 59 -10.57 -10.21 2.24
N GLU A 60 -10.20 -8.95 2.29
CA GLU A 60 -10.24 -8.10 1.11
C GLU A 60 -9.17 -8.52 0.11
N SER A 61 -8.02 -8.99 0.58
CA SER A 61 -6.99 -9.52 -0.31
C SER A 61 -7.52 -10.64 -1.20
N ASP A 62 -8.20 -11.61 -0.59
CA ASP A 62 -8.75 -12.72 -1.35
C ASP A 62 -9.76 -12.25 -2.40
N PHE A 63 -10.61 -11.30 -2.00
CA PHE A 63 -11.60 -10.75 -2.92
C PHE A 63 -10.92 -10.06 -4.10
N LEU A 64 -9.95 -9.20 -3.84
CA LEU A 64 -9.27 -8.45 -4.89
C LEU A 64 -8.52 -9.38 -5.84
N ARG A 65 -7.90 -10.43 -5.31
CA ARG A 65 -7.19 -11.41 -6.14
C ARG A 65 -8.15 -12.18 -7.05
N SER A 66 -9.39 -12.36 -6.59
CA SER A 66 -10.40 -13.07 -7.39
C SER A 66 -10.99 -12.17 -8.48
N VAL A 67 -11.03 -10.86 -8.26
CA VAL A 67 -11.65 -9.91 -9.19
C VAL A 67 -10.67 -9.43 -10.25
N PHE A 68 -9.42 -9.17 -9.87
CA PHE A 68 -8.44 -8.58 -10.78
C PHE A 68 -7.28 -9.52 -11.02
N LYS A 69 -6.96 -9.75 -12.29
CA LYS A 69 -5.78 -10.53 -12.65
C LYS A 69 -4.50 -9.83 -12.22
N GLY A 70 -4.53 -8.50 -12.17
CA GLY A 70 -3.36 -7.70 -11.79
C GLY A 70 -3.11 -7.61 -10.30
N VAL A 71 -3.88 -8.33 -9.46
CA VAL A 71 -3.64 -8.41 -8.02
C VAL A 71 -3.27 -9.85 -7.68
N ILE A 72 -2.05 -10.04 -7.16
CA ILE A 72 -1.54 -11.38 -6.82
C ILE A 72 -0.98 -11.36 -5.40
N PRO A 73 -0.75 -12.56 -4.80
CA PRO A 73 -0.08 -12.62 -3.49
C PRO A 73 1.28 -11.93 -3.56
N ALA A 74 1.62 -11.23 -2.51
CA ALA A 74 2.78 -10.33 -2.53
C ALA A 74 4.08 -11.06 -2.82
N TYR A 75 4.88 -10.48 -3.69
CA TYR A 75 6.22 -10.93 -3.99
C TYR A 75 7.16 -10.28 -2.98
N HIS A 76 7.95 -11.07 -2.29
CA HIS A 76 8.93 -10.63 -1.27
C HIS A 76 8.32 -10.08 0.01
N MET A 77 7.00 -10.19 0.20
CA MET A 77 6.34 -9.71 1.40
C MET A 77 5.44 -10.81 1.95
N ASN A 78 4.91 -10.61 3.15
CA ASN A 78 3.98 -11.55 3.74
C ASN A 78 2.71 -11.63 2.88
N LYS A 79 2.41 -12.82 2.37
CA LYS A 79 1.33 -13.00 1.38
C LYS A 79 -0.07 -12.95 1.99
N VAL A 80 -0.18 -13.08 3.30
CA VAL A 80 -1.47 -12.98 3.98
C VAL A 80 -1.92 -11.53 4.08
N HIS A 81 -0.95 -10.63 4.33
CA HIS A 81 -1.25 -9.23 4.63
C HIS A 81 -0.86 -8.25 3.52
N TRP A 82 -0.22 -8.73 2.45
CA TRP A 82 0.25 -7.86 1.38
C TRP A 82 -0.11 -8.43 0.03
N ASN A 83 -0.43 -7.55 -0.91
CA ASN A 83 -0.68 -7.90 -2.32
C ASN A 83 0.34 -7.22 -3.21
N THR A 84 0.66 -7.86 -4.33
CA THR A 84 1.40 -7.23 -5.41
C THR A 84 0.39 -6.81 -6.47
N VAL A 85 0.42 -5.54 -6.85
CA VAL A 85 -0.53 -4.96 -7.81
C VAL A 85 0.25 -4.46 -9.01
N PHE A 86 -0.13 -4.95 -10.21
CA PHE A 86 0.48 -4.48 -11.45
C PHE A 86 -0.15 -3.14 -11.82
N LEU A 87 0.68 -2.12 -12.01
CA LEU A 87 0.18 -0.77 -12.25
C LEU A 87 -0.52 -0.62 -13.60
N GLU A 88 -0.04 -1.36 -14.62
CA GLU A 88 -0.64 -1.32 -15.95
C GLU A 88 -1.26 -2.68 -16.25
N SER A 89 -2.48 -2.87 -15.78
CA SER A 89 -3.18 -4.13 -15.84
C SER A 89 -4.69 -3.87 -15.90
N ASP A 90 -5.47 -4.88 -15.50
CA ASP A 90 -6.92 -4.75 -15.44
C ASP A 90 -7.40 -4.01 -14.17
N VAL A 91 -6.48 -3.55 -13.32
CA VAL A 91 -6.84 -2.81 -12.10
C VAL A 91 -6.97 -1.33 -12.45
N PRO A 92 -8.17 -0.75 -12.28
CA PRO A 92 -8.34 0.69 -12.60
C PRO A 92 -7.50 1.57 -11.68
N ASP A 93 -7.12 2.73 -12.18
CA ASP A 93 -6.31 3.68 -11.40
C ASP A 93 -6.97 4.02 -10.07
N LYS A 94 -8.29 4.23 -10.07
CA LYS A 94 -9.00 4.55 -8.84
C LYS A 94 -8.90 3.44 -7.80
N GLU A 95 -8.89 2.19 -8.25
CA GLU A 95 -8.72 1.06 -7.34
C GLU A 95 -7.31 1.00 -6.78
N ILE A 96 -6.31 1.29 -7.63
CA ILE A 96 -4.93 1.34 -7.16
C ILE A 96 -4.79 2.42 -6.09
N GLU A 97 -5.38 3.58 -6.33
CA GLU A 97 -5.35 4.68 -5.36
C GLU A 97 -6.06 4.29 -4.06
N ARG A 98 -7.24 3.66 -4.17
CA ARG A 98 -7.99 3.23 -3.00
C ARG A 98 -7.20 2.22 -2.18
N MET A 99 -6.59 1.23 -2.85
CA MET A 99 -5.78 0.22 -2.17
C MET A 99 -4.55 0.85 -1.49
N THR A 100 -3.99 1.87 -2.11
CA THR A 100 -2.85 2.59 -1.53
C THR A 100 -3.27 3.33 -0.26
N LEU A 101 -4.42 3.99 -0.29
CA LEU A 101 -4.94 4.68 0.89
C LEU A 101 -5.25 3.69 2.02
N THR A 102 -5.79 2.53 1.68
CA THR A 102 -6.03 1.47 2.67
C THR A 102 -4.72 1.03 3.32
N SER A 103 -3.68 0.80 2.49
CA SER A 103 -2.37 0.42 3.01
C SER A 103 -1.79 1.51 3.90
N PHE A 104 -1.95 2.77 3.48
CA PHE A 104 -1.48 3.90 4.27
C PHE A 104 -2.14 3.89 5.66
N GLU A 105 -3.45 3.67 5.72
CA GLU A 105 -4.16 3.65 6.99
C GLU A 105 -3.80 2.43 7.85
N LEU A 106 -3.67 1.27 7.23
CA LEU A 106 -3.35 0.05 7.97
C LEU A 106 -1.95 0.09 8.60
N THR A 107 -1.06 0.88 8.05
CA THR A 107 0.30 1.02 8.56
C THR A 107 0.49 2.25 9.43
N ASP A 108 -0.55 3.05 9.60
CA ASP A 108 -0.50 4.26 10.43
C ASP A 108 -0.80 3.90 11.88
N LYS A 109 0.22 3.89 12.71
CA LYS A 109 0.08 3.50 14.10
C LYS A 109 -0.88 4.39 14.87
N LYS A 110 -0.93 5.67 14.54
CA LYS A 110 -1.78 6.60 15.27
C LYS A 110 -3.24 6.27 15.12
N LYS A 111 -3.65 5.82 13.94
CA LYS A 111 -5.04 5.47 13.68
C LYS A 111 -5.45 4.16 14.33
N ARG A 112 -4.50 3.33 14.68
CA ARG A 112 -4.77 2.00 15.22
C ARG A 112 -4.86 1.99 16.74
N MET A 113 -4.53 3.09 17.35
CA MET A 113 -4.65 3.18 18.80
C MET A 113 -6.08 3.45 19.16
N PRO A 114 -6.56 2.99 20.05
CA PRO A 114 -7.65 2.94 20.29
C PRO A 114 -8.61 2.73 20.62
N LYS A 115 -8.73 2.33 20.40
CA LYS A 115 -9.70 2.07 20.29
C LYS A 115 -10.25 1.71 21.26
N LYS A 116 -9.95 1.94 21.76
CA LYS A 116 -10.12 1.83 22.35
C LYS A 116 -10.84 2.07 22.56
N SER A 117 -11.29 2.02 22.52
CA SER A 117 -11.72 2.15 22.31
C SER A 117 -12.21 2.33 22.06
N SER A 118 -12.85 2.47 22.25
CA SER A 118 -13.30 2.54 21.58
C SER A 118 -13.77 2.70 21.22
N LYS A 119 -14.30 2.85 21.46
CA LYS A 119 -14.74 2.88 20.90
C LYS A 119 -15.10 3.20 20.60
N LYS A 120 -15.48 3.44 21.06
CA LYS A 120 -15.76 3.64 20.62
C LYS A 120 -15.94 4.06 20.42
N SER A 121 -16.57 4.17 21.43
CA SER A 121 -16.66 4.53 21.09
C SER A 121 -16.75 4.92 21.11
N PRO A 122 -16.84 5.15 21.62
CA PRO A 122 -16.86 5.54 21.40
C PRO A 122 -16.90 5.83 21.50
N LYS A 123 -17.24 6.17 21.76
CA LYS A 123 -17.12 6.31 21.60
C LYS A 123 -17.02 6.50 21.60
N ASN A 124 -17.60 6.46 22.68
CA ASN A 124 -17.40 6.39 22.53
C ASN A 124 -17.34 6.40 22.67
N PRO A 125 -17.16 6.86 23.12
CA PRO A 125 -17.07 6.73 22.87
C PRO A 125 -17.13 6.62 23.07
N LEU A 126 -17.71 7.15 23.86
CA LEU A 126 -17.63 6.95 23.47
C LEU A 126 -17.54 6.86 23.31
#